data_8a0c46f3b1a7a328ce5f50f72b74b860
#
_entry.id   8a0c46f3b1a7a328ce5f50f72b74b860
#
_cell.length_a   1.000
_cell.length_b   1.000
_cell.length_c   1.000
_cell.angle_alpha   90.00
_cell.angle_beta   90.00
_cell.angle_gamma   90.00
#
_symmetry.space_group_name_H-M   'P 1'
#
loop_
_entity.id
_entity.type
_entity.pdbx_description
1 polymer ?
#
loop_
_entity_poly.entity_id
_entity_poly.type
_entity_poly.pdbx_seq_one_letter_code
_entity_poly.pdbx_strand_id
1 'polypeptide(L)'
;PARYVKPLDKGQHALQVNLGGPIAKVPGIGVIPMPLTTVGYGYGLKEHLTLFGNLHTTSLLFGVGQVDVGAAYRCWSRKNMGITLQPTLNVAVDFYTGANRFWPQLDANYYWDYAELRTKAKNGKGFQKIRSVYAGISNWFDPYLTESQGRTNEQVWIPSIQIGHLWQKNNWVYQFEAKCLAPIYSNEDIVVNYPSAFGNQGALGAYFSIYYKLK
;
A
#
# COMPACT_ATOMS: atom_id res chain seq x y z
N PRO A 1 -1.36 -2.20 -1.47
CA PRO A 1 -1.96 -0.93 -1.06
C PRO A 1 -0.94 -0.03 -0.38
N ALA A 2 -1.18 1.27 -0.50
CA ALA A 2 -0.35 2.25 0.19
C ALA A 2 -0.50 2.08 1.70
N ARG A 3 0.61 2.12 2.37
CA ARG A 3 0.67 2.12 3.82
C ARG A 3 0.68 3.57 4.33
N TYR A 4 1.25 3.87 5.45
CA TYR A 4 1.30 5.21 6.02
C TYR A 4 2.17 6.15 5.16
N VAL A 5 1.61 6.80 4.11
CA VAL A 5 2.32 7.80 3.27
C VAL A 5 2.86 8.94 4.13
N LYS A 6 2.13 9.29 5.20
CA LYS A 6 2.59 10.23 6.23
C LYS A 6 2.76 9.46 7.54
N PRO A 7 3.93 9.53 8.20
CA PRO A 7 4.11 8.92 9.51
C PRO A 7 3.08 9.45 10.52
N LEU A 8 2.71 8.59 11.46
CA LEU A 8 1.91 8.94 12.63
C LEU A 8 2.72 9.83 13.57
N ASP A 9 2.03 10.61 14.40
CA ASP A 9 2.67 11.37 15.46
C ASP A 9 3.29 10.43 16.51
N LYS A 10 4.31 10.88 17.22
CA LYS A 10 4.97 10.08 18.27
C LYS A 10 3.97 9.60 19.32
N GLY A 11 4.00 8.31 19.64
CA GLY A 11 3.11 7.66 20.59
C GLY A 11 1.69 7.41 20.06
N GLN A 12 1.39 7.79 18.82
CA GLN A 12 0.07 7.58 18.22
C GLN A 12 -0.05 6.16 17.68
N HIS A 13 -1.17 5.53 17.92
CA HIS A 13 -1.56 4.23 17.40
C HIS A 13 -2.59 4.40 16.28
N ALA A 14 -2.63 3.49 15.32
CA ALA A 14 -3.67 3.46 14.30
C ALA A 14 -4.02 2.05 13.88
N LEU A 15 -5.31 1.82 13.64
CA LEU A 15 -5.82 0.62 12.97
C LEU A 15 -6.09 0.96 11.51
N GLN A 16 -5.74 0.08 10.60
CA GLN A 16 -5.87 0.27 9.16
C GLN A 16 -6.61 -0.90 8.52
N VAL A 17 -7.48 -0.59 7.57
CA VAL A 17 -8.10 -1.56 6.67
C VAL A 17 -7.84 -1.09 5.25
N ASN A 18 -7.39 -2.01 4.39
CA ASN A 18 -7.16 -1.74 2.99
C ASN A 18 -8.01 -2.69 2.14
N LEU A 19 -8.48 -2.19 1.03
CA LEU A 19 -9.23 -2.91 0.01
C LEU A 19 -8.73 -2.51 -1.37
N GLY A 20 -8.60 -3.45 -2.28
CA GLY A 20 -8.24 -3.19 -3.67
C GLY A 20 -7.10 -4.06 -4.14
N GLY A 21 -6.81 -3.99 -5.43
CA GLY A 21 -5.80 -4.82 -6.08
C GLY A 21 -5.62 -4.43 -7.54
N PRO A 22 -4.93 -5.26 -8.31
CA PRO A 22 -4.91 -5.14 -9.76
C PRO A 22 -6.34 -5.14 -10.30
N ILE A 23 -6.59 -4.33 -11.32
CA ILE A 23 -7.87 -4.30 -12.02
C ILE A 23 -7.86 -5.47 -13.02
N ALA A 24 -8.85 -6.34 -12.94
CA ALA A 24 -8.97 -7.52 -13.80
C ALA A 24 -10.22 -7.44 -14.68
N LYS A 25 -10.14 -7.93 -15.92
CA LYS A 25 -11.30 -8.16 -16.76
C LYS A 25 -11.87 -9.54 -16.42
N VAL A 26 -13.02 -9.56 -15.77
CA VAL A 26 -13.72 -10.78 -15.39
C VAL A 26 -14.83 -11.05 -16.42
N PRO A 27 -14.80 -12.18 -17.14
CA PRO A 27 -15.83 -12.53 -18.10
C PRO A 27 -17.24 -12.51 -17.48
N GLY A 28 -18.18 -11.83 -18.13
CA GLY A 28 -19.56 -11.72 -17.67
C GLY A 28 -19.83 -10.71 -16.55
N ILE A 29 -18.78 -10.16 -15.90
CA ILE A 29 -18.90 -9.18 -14.80
C ILE A 29 -18.42 -7.81 -15.25
N GLY A 30 -17.29 -7.75 -15.98
CA GLY A 30 -16.68 -6.49 -16.42
C GLY A 30 -15.28 -6.28 -15.88
N VAL A 31 -14.91 -5.00 -15.72
CA VAL A 31 -13.56 -4.60 -15.27
C VAL A 31 -13.66 -4.14 -13.82
N ILE A 32 -13.09 -4.92 -12.91
CA ILE A 32 -13.16 -4.69 -11.47
C ILE A 32 -11.78 -4.79 -10.79
N PRO A 33 -11.49 -4.00 -9.75
CA PRO A 33 -10.31 -4.22 -8.92
C PRO A 33 -10.47 -5.54 -8.14
N MET A 34 -9.40 -6.34 -8.09
CA MET A 34 -9.38 -7.55 -7.26
C MET A 34 -9.58 -7.16 -5.78
N PRO A 35 -10.49 -7.83 -5.04
CA PRO A 35 -10.83 -7.44 -3.68
C PRO A 35 -9.81 -7.96 -2.66
N LEU A 36 -8.54 -7.60 -2.82
CA LEU A 36 -7.50 -7.93 -1.86
C LEU A 36 -7.66 -7.06 -0.63
N THR A 37 -7.79 -7.68 0.52
CA THR A 37 -8.02 -6.99 1.80
C THR A 37 -6.89 -7.24 2.78
N THR A 38 -6.54 -6.19 3.53
CA THR A 38 -5.62 -6.29 4.65
C THR A 38 -6.15 -5.55 5.86
N VAL A 39 -5.84 -6.07 7.04
CA VAL A 39 -6.05 -5.39 8.32
C VAL A 39 -4.70 -5.15 8.95
N GLY A 40 -4.45 -3.95 9.42
CA GLY A 40 -3.15 -3.56 9.91
C GLY A 40 -3.18 -2.66 11.13
N TYR A 41 -2.01 -2.54 11.71
CA TYR A 41 -1.74 -1.69 12.87
C TYR A 41 -0.47 -0.90 12.64
N GLY A 42 -0.47 0.35 13.10
CA GLY A 42 0.69 1.24 13.07
C GLY A 42 0.93 1.92 14.40
N TYR A 43 2.20 2.15 14.70
CA TYR A 43 2.67 2.84 15.88
C TYR A 43 3.68 3.92 15.53
N GLY A 44 3.41 5.16 15.91
CA GLY A 44 4.32 6.30 15.76
C GLY A 44 5.46 6.21 16.79
N LEU A 45 6.59 5.64 16.40
CA LEU A 45 7.75 5.49 17.29
C LEU A 45 8.44 6.83 17.54
N LYS A 46 8.54 7.66 16.48
CA LYS A 46 9.05 9.05 16.51
C LYS A 46 8.20 9.89 15.59
N GLU A 47 8.29 11.22 15.66
CA GLU A 47 7.52 12.14 14.80
C GLU A 47 7.73 11.92 13.29
N HIS A 48 8.83 11.27 12.92
CA HIS A 48 9.19 10.97 11.53
C HIS A 48 9.25 9.48 11.23
N LEU A 49 8.88 8.61 12.19
CA LEU A 49 9.00 7.16 12.05
C LEU A 49 7.78 6.44 12.63
N THR A 50 7.07 5.72 11.77
CA THR A 50 5.98 4.81 12.13
C THR A 50 6.40 3.38 11.83
N LEU A 51 6.24 2.48 12.78
CA LEU A 51 6.30 1.04 12.54
C LEU A 51 4.90 0.53 12.22
N PHE A 52 4.79 -0.44 11.33
CA PHE A 52 3.51 -1.02 10.96
C PHE A 52 3.60 -2.51 10.65
N GLY A 53 2.46 -3.18 10.76
CA GLY A 53 2.27 -4.55 10.31
C GLY A 53 0.86 -4.76 9.80
N ASN A 54 0.70 -5.59 8.78
CA ASN A 54 -0.60 -5.91 8.18
C ASN A 54 -0.73 -7.42 8.00
N LEU A 55 -1.95 -7.91 8.19
CA LEU A 55 -2.38 -9.26 7.88
C LEU A 55 -3.23 -9.22 6.60
N HIS A 56 -2.88 -10.04 5.63
CA HIS A 56 -3.62 -10.16 4.36
C HIS A 56 -4.79 -11.14 4.54
N THR A 57 -5.96 -10.59 4.75
CA THR A 57 -7.15 -11.40 5.07
C THR A 57 -7.68 -12.16 3.87
N THR A 58 -7.55 -11.63 2.65
CA THR A 58 -7.92 -12.37 1.44
C THR A 58 -7.04 -13.59 1.24
N SER A 59 -5.73 -13.50 1.49
CA SER A 59 -4.80 -14.64 1.37
C SER A 59 -5.17 -15.79 2.32
N LEU A 60 -5.65 -15.45 3.54
CA LEU A 60 -6.11 -16.46 4.51
C LEU A 60 -7.28 -17.30 3.98
N LEU A 61 -8.20 -16.72 3.20
CA LEU A 61 -9.32 -17.45 2.61
C LEU A 61 -8.86 -18.51 1.60
N PHE A 62 -7.66 -18.35 1.05
CA PHE A 62 -7.03 -19.28 0.12
C PHE A 62 -5.98 -20.19 0.81
N GLY A 63 -5.97 -20.27 2.13
CA GLY A 63 -5.04 -21.11 2.88
C GLY A 63 -3.60 -20.58 2.94
N VAL A 64 -3.39 -19.29 2.67
CA VAL A 64 -2.07 -18.65 2.74
C VAL A 64 -2.05 -17.61 3.86
N GLY A 65 -1.25 -17.86 4.89
CA GLY A 65 -0.95 -16.87 5.92
C GLY A 65 0.04 -15.86 5.38
N GLN A 66 -0.40 -14.63 5.09
CA GLN A 66 0.47 -13.58 4.58
C GLN A 66 0.43 -12.36 5.51
N VAL A 67 1.62 -11.90 5.88
CA VAL A 67 1.83 -10.70 6.69
C VAL A 67 2.86 -9.80 6.03
N ASP A 68 2.75 -8.51 6.25
CA ASP A 68 3.82 -7.56 5.97
C ASP A 68 4.14 -6.73 7.21
N VAL A 69 5.43 -6.48 7.43
CA VAL A 69 5.93 -5.62 8.50
C VAL A 69 6.91 -4.61 7.93
N GLY A 70 6.90 -3.41 8.45
CA GLY A 70 7.77 -2.37 7.91
C GLY A 70 7.77 -1.08 8.72
N ALA A 71 8.40 -0.08 8.13
CA ALA A 71 8.50 1.24 8.70
C ALA A 71 8.17 2.31 7.66
N ALA A 72 7.49 3.38 8.06
CA ALA A 72 7.33 4.60 7.27
C ALA A 72 8.24 5.68 7.87
N TYR A 73 9.31 6.02 7.17
CA TYR A 73 10.31 7.00 7.58
C TYR A 73 10.24 8.26 6.72
N ARG A 74 9.91 9.40 7.33
CA ARG A 74 9.94 10.69 6.66
C ARG A 74 11.39 11.21 6.64
N CYS A 75 12.05 11.01 5.51
CA CYS A 75 13.45 11.40 5.33
C CYS A 75 13.63 12.89 5.02
N TRP A 76 12.58 13.54 4.50
CA TRP A 76 12.59 14.97 4.22
C TRP A 76 11.20 15.57 4.42
N SER A 77 11.15 16.81 4.93
CA SER A 77 9.91 17.59 4.99
C SER A 77 10.19 19.10 4.94
N ARG A 78 9.31 19.82 4.25
CA ARG A 78 9.36 21.28 4.17
C ARG A 78 7.93 21.83 4.14
N LYS A 79 7.55 22.60 5.17
CA LYS A 79 6.19 23.15 5.33
C LYS A 79 5.12 22.04 5.18
N ASN A 80 4.43 22.04 4.04
CA ASN A 80 3.32 21.15 3.72
C ASN A 80 3.67 20.01 2.75
N MET A 81 4.95 19.71 2.56
CA MET A 81 5.45 18.65 1.67
C MET A 81 6.40 17.74 2.41
N GLY A 82 6.57 16.52 1.92
CA GLY A 82 7.59 15.62 2.44
C GLY A 82 7.83 14.41 1.56
N ILE A 83 8.93 13.70 1.86
CA ILE A 83 9.27 12.43 1.24
C ILE A 83 9.31 11.37 2.34
N THR A 84 8.64 10.27 2.08
CA THR A 84 8.61 9.11 2.98
C THR A 84 9.15 7.89 2.27
N LEU A 85 10.09 7.20 2.92
CA LEU A 85 10.60 5.88 2.52
C LEU A 85 9.93 4.81 3.37
N GLN A 86 9.59 3.68 2.75
CA GLN A 86 8.86 2.60 3.41
C GLN A 86 9.50 1.24 3.09
N PRO A 87 10.58 0.87 3.79
CA PRO A 87 11.07 -0.50 3.76
C PRO A 87 10.04 -1.43 4.39
N THR A 88 9.74 -2.53 3.72
CA THR A 88 8.75 -3.52 4.13
C THR A 88 9.26 -4.92 3.81
N LEU A 89 9.01 -5.86 4.70
CA LEU A 89 9.19 -7.27 4.45
C LEU A 89 7.82 -7.93 4.39
N ASN A 90 7.51 -8.56 3.27
CA ASN A 90 6.32 -9.39 3.09
C ASN A 90 6.72 -10.85 3.31
N VAL A 91 5.92 -11.59 4.08
CA VAL A 91 6.14 -13.01 4.38
C VAL A 91 4.83 -13.75 4.12
N ALA A 92 4.91 -14.87 3.42
CA ALA A 92 3.77 -15.75 3.19
C ALA A 92 4.13 -17.19 3.52
N VAL A 93 3.16 -17.91 4.08
CA VAL A 93 3.24 -19.34 4.40
C VAL A 93 2.00 -20.02 3.82
N ASP A 94 2.21 -20.98 2.95
CA ASP A 94 1.16 -21.85 2.42
C ASP A 94 0.85 -22.96 3.43
N PHE A 95 -0.37 -22.99 3.95
CA PHE A 95 -0.78 -23.95 4.98
C PHE A 95 -1.00 -25.37 4.43
N TYR A 96 -1.14 -25.55 3.12
CA TYR A 96 -1.32 -26.85 2.49
C TYR A 96 0.02 -27.55 2.22
N THR A 97 1.01 -26.78 1.77
CA THR A 97 2.32 -27.35 1.38
C THR A 97 3.41 -27.09 2.43
N GLY A 98 3.19 -26.18 3.37
CA GLY A 98 4.21 -25.71 4.29
C GLY A 98 5.27 -24.79 3.65
N ALA A 99 5.13 -24.48 2.36
CA ALA A 99 6.06 -23.61 1.67
C ALA A 99 5.99 -22.20 2.23
N ASN A 100 7.15 -21.58 2.43
CA ASN A 100 7.25 -20.20 2.87
C ASN A 100 8.04 -19.36 1.86
N ARG A 101 7.66 -18.09 1.76
CA ARG A 101 8.34 -17.12 0.91
C ARG A 101 8.37 -15.75 1.58
N PHE A 102 9.39 -14.96 1.27
CA PHE A 102 9.48 -13.58 1.72
C PHE A 102 9.90 -12.67 0.56
N TRP A 103 9.41 -11.44 0.58
CA TRP A 103 9.68 -10.44 -0.45
C TRP A 103 10.00 -9.11 0.20
N PRO A 104 11.26 -8.62 0.09
CA PRO A 104 11.59 -7.24 0.42
C PRO A 104 10.88 -6.27 -0.53
N GLN A 105 10.45 -5.14 0.02
CA GLN A 105 9.84 -4.05 -0.73
C GLN A 105 10.36 -2.73 -0.23
N LEU A 106 10.57 -1.78 -1.12
CA LEU A 106 10.94 -0.40 -0.79
C LEU A 106 10.06 0.57 -1.57
N ASP A 107 9.23 1.31 -0.85
CA ASP A 107 8.40 2.37 -1.44
C ASP A 107 9.00 3.74 -1.12
N ALA A 108 8.92 4.66 -2.07
CA ALA A 108 9.24 6.06 -1.88
C ALA A 108 8.05 6.92 -2.32
N ASN A 109 7.56 7.79 -1.45
CA ASN A 109 6.41 8.63 -1.71
C ASN A 109 6.74 10.10 -1.43
N TYR A 110 6.48 10.97 -2.41
CA TYR A 110 6.41 12.41 -2.21
C TYR A 110 4.96 12.80 -1.98
N TYR A 111 4.69 13.54 -0.91
CA TYR A 111 3.35 14.05 -0.61
C TYR A 111 3.32 15.57 -0.48
N TRP A 112 2.17 16.16 -0.80
CA TRP A 112 1.88 17.58 -0.65
C TRP A 112 0.50 17.80 -0.02
N ASP A 113 0.49 18.52 1.11
CA ASP A 113 -0.71 18.96 1.80
C ASP A 113 -1.18 20.27 1.16
N TYR A 114 -2.11 20.19 0.23
CA TYR A 114 -2.58 21.36 -0.52
C TYR A 114 -3.70 22.11 0.19
N ALA A 115 -4.36 21.50 1.18
CA ALA A 115 -5.39 22.15 1.99
C ALA A 115 -5.33 21.65 3.44
N GLU A 116 -5.19 22.57 4.37
CA GLU A 116 -5.26 22.31 5.80
C GLU A 116 -6.21 23.29 6.46
N LEU A 117 -7.20 22.77 7.19
CA LEU A 117 -8.11 23.53 8.03
C LEU A 117 -8.01 23.03 9.47
N ARG A 118 -7.53 23.88 10.36
CA ARG A 118 -7.51 23.62 11.81
C ARG A 118 -8.39 24.64 12.50
N THR A 119 -9.47 24.22 13.13
CA THR A 119 -10.34 25.09 13.91
C THR A 119 -10.26 24.67 15.38
N LYS A 120 -9.87 25.61 16.24
CA LYS A 120 -9.97 25.41 17.69
C LYS A 120 -11.43 25.65 18.09
N ALA A 121 -12.14 24.61 18.49
CA ALA A 121 -13.48 24.80 19.04
C ALA A 121 -13.42 25.39 20.46
N LYS A 122 -14.38 26.26 20.80
CA LYS A 122 -14.53 26.86 22.15
C LYS A 122 -14.60 25.78 23.26
N ASN A 123 -14.96 24.54 22.94
CA ASN A 123 -15.15 23.42 23.88
C ASN A 123 -13.99 22.41 23.86
N GLY A 124 -12.78 22.79 23.47
CA GLY A 124 -11.59 21.96 23.55
C GLY A 124 -11.46 20.84 22.49
N LYS A 125 -12.51 20.51 21.73
CA LYS A 125 -12.45 19.54 20.62
C LYS A 125 -12.09 20.29 19.33
N GLY A 126 -10.81 20.40 19.03
CA GLY A 126 -10.35 20.97 17.75
C GLY A 126 -10.80 20.10 16.56
N PHE A 127 -11.20 20.76 15.47
CA PHE A 127 -11.48 20.10 14.19
C PHE A 127 -10.26 20.24 13.29
N GLN A 128 -9.78 19.11 12.76
CA GLN A 128 -8.68 19.10 11.80
C GLN A 128 -9.13 18.41 10.51
N LYS A 129 -8.90 19.08 9.39
CA LYS A 129 -9.12 18.51 8.06
C LYS A 129 -7.89 18.80 7.21
N ILE A 130 -7.27 17.75 6.69
CA ILE A 130 -6.13 17.84 5.79
C ILE A 130 -6.47 17.12 4.50
N ARG A 131 -6.08 17.71 3.37
CA ARG A 131 -6.13 17.07 2.06
C ARG A 131 -4.74 17.05 1.47
N SER A 132 -4.31 15.87 1.04
CA SER A 132 -2.99 15.68 0.49
C SER A 132 -3.07 14.88 -0.80
N VAL A 133 -2.21 15.19 -1.74
CA VAL A 133 -1.91 14.33 -2.89
C VAL A 133 -0.53 13.75 -2.70
N TYR A 134 -0.28 12.59 -3.28
CA TYR A 134 1.05 12.00 -3.30
C TYR A 134 1.29 11.25 -4.60
N ALA A 135 2.55 11.13 -4.95
CA ALA A 135 3.05 10.29 -6.02
C ALA A 135 4.28 9.53 -5.53
N GLY A 136 4.48 8.34 -6.03
CA GLY A 136 5.57 7.51 -5.55
C GLY A 136 5.91 6.35 -6.47
N ILE A 137 6.97 5.66 -6.07
CA ILE A 137 7.42 4.41 -6.68
C ILE A 137 7.42 3.32 -5.62
N SER A 138 7.11 2.11 -6.04
CA SER A 138 7.17 0.91 -5.21
C SER A 138 8.08 -0.09 -5.90
N ASN A 139 9.07 -0.60 -5.17
CA ASN A 139 10.01 -1.58 -5.68
C ASN A 139 9.84 -2.85 -4.87
N TRP A 140 9.35 -3.87 -5.52
CA TRP A 140 9.19 -5.20 -4.97
C TRP A 140 10.32 -6.08 -5.49
N PHE A 141 10.93 -6.86 -4.61
CA PHE A 141 12.03 -7.76 -4.97
C PHE A 141 11.62 -9.20 -4.69
N ASP A 142 11.74 -10.05 -5.69
CA ASP A 142 11.55 -11.49 -5.55
C ASP A 142 12.90 -12.20 -5.61
N PRO A 143 13.46 -12.66 -4.47
CA PRO A 143 14.77 -13.29 -4.42
C PRO A 143 14.74 -14.75 -4.88
N TYR A 144 13.58 -15.29 -5.22
CA TYR A 144 13.47 -16.70 -5.60
C TYR A 144 13.72 -16.92 -7.08
N LEU A 145 14.58 -17.90 -7.40
CA LEU A 145 14.91 -18.26 -8.77
C LEU A 145 13.83 -19.10 -9.46
N THR A 146 12.86 -19.59 -8.69
CA THR A 146 11.76 -20.39 -9.21
C THR A 146 10.41 -19.86 -8.74
N GLU A 147 9.45 -19.79 -9.67
CA GLU A 147 8.05 -19.51 -9.35
C GLU A 147 7.41 -20.70 -8.60
N SER A 148 6.20 -20.50 -8.07
CA SER A 148 5.45 -21.52 -7.34
C SER A 148 5.14 -22.77 -8.17
N GLN A 149 5.17 -22.67 -9.51
CA GLN A 149 4.91 -23.75 -10.45
C GLN A 149 6.20 -24.39 -11.03
N GLY A 150 7.36 -24.09 -10.42
CA GLY A 150 8.66 -24.63 -10.86
C GLY A 150 9.24 -23.98 -12.10
N ARG A 151 8.65 -22.92 -12.64
CA ARG A 151 9.20 -22.11 -13.73
C ARG A 151 10.36 -21.26 -13.22
N THR A 152 11.31 -20.96 -14.10
CA THR A 152 12.39 -20.02 -13.78
C THR A 152 11.82 -18.62 -13.59
N ASN A 153 12.16 -17.97 -12.48
CA ASN A 153 11.78 -16.58 -12.22
C ASN A 153 12.83 -15.65 -12.84
N GLU A 154 12.45 -14.92 -13.86
CA GLU A 154 13.30 -13.93 -14.53
C GLU A 154 13.09 -12.51 -13.99
N GLN A 155 12.06 -12.32 -13.15
CA GLN A 155 11.61 -10.99 -12.70
C GLN A 155 11.95 -10.76 -11.23
N VAL A 156 13.24 -10.58 -10.93
CA VAL A 156 13.71 -10.32 -9.56
C VAL A 156 13.26 -8.95 -9.05
N TRP A 157 13.16 -7.95 -9.90
CA TRP A 157 12.78 -6.59 -9.55
C TRP A 157 11.48 -6.19 -10.25
N ILE A 158 10.44 -5.91 -9.47
CA ILE A 158 9.11 -5.58 -9.95
C ILE A 158 8.77 -4.15 -9.52
N PRO A 159 9.09 -3.14 -10.34
CA PRO A 159 8.77 -1.74 -10.03
C PRO A 159 7.28 -1.46 -10.26
N SER A 160 6.77 -0.44 -9.57
CA SER A 160 5.44 0.10 -9.79
C SER A 160 5.45 1.61 -9.56
N ILE A 161 4.55 2.31 -10.24
CA ILE A 161 4.34 3.75 -10.08
C ILE A 161 2.97 3.94 -9.43
N GLN A 162 2.87 4.90 -8.52
CA GLN A 162 1.63 5.15 -7.78
C GLN A 162 1.33 6.63 -7.64
N ILE A 163 0.05 6.96 -7.66
CA ILE A 163 -0.49 8.27 -7.36
C ILE A 163 -1.72 8.11 -6.47
N GLY A 164 -1.90 9.01 -5.52
CA GLY A 164 -3.04 8.90 -4.63
C GLY A 164 -3.42 10.19 -3.94
N HIS A 165 -4.52 10.11 -3.22
CA HIS A 165 -5.11 11.20 -2.48
C HIS A 165 -5.46 10.77 -1.05
N LEU A 166 -5.18 11.64 -0.08
CA LEU A 166 -5.48 11.46 1.34
C LEU A 166 -6.49 12.51 1.79
N TRP A 167 -7.53 12.06 2.50
CA TRP A 167 -8.47 12.92 3.23
C TRP A 167 -8.39 12.59 4.71
N GLN A 168 -7.82 13.46 5.49
CA GLN A 168 -7.87 13.35 6.94
C GLN A 168 -8.98 14.23 7.50
N LYS A 169 -9.83 13.64 8.36
CA LYS A 169 -10.84 14.34 9.15
C LYS A 169 -10.73 13.86 10.60
N ASN A 170 -10.15 14.70 11.45
CA ASN A 170 -9.81 14.35 12.83
C ASN A 170 -8.95 13.07 12.89
N ASN A 171 -9.45 12.01 13.52
CA ASN A 171 -8.77 10.73 13.69
C ASN A 171 -8.93 9.80 12.48
N TRP A 172 -9.85 10.08 11.57
CA TRP A 172 -10.08 9.27 10.36
C TRP A 172 -9.23 9.74 9.21
N VAL A 173 -8.61 8.81 8.53
CA VAL A 173 -7.89 9.06 7.27
C VAL A 173 -8.40 8.09 6.22
N TYR A 174 -8.80 8.65 5.09
CA TYR A 174 -9.23 7.93 3.90
C TYR A 174 -8.16 8.14 2.83
N GLN A 175 -7.77 7.09 2.16
CA GLN A 175 -6.76 7.13 1.12
C GLN A 175 -7.25 6.37 -0.09
N PHE A 176 -7.13 6.99 -1.25
CA PHE A 176 -7.36 6.37 -2.53
C PHE A 176 -6.07 6.39 -3.34
N GLU A 177 -5.74 5.27 -4.00
CA GLU A 177 -4.51 5.10 -4.76
C GLU A 177 -4.78 4.38 -6.07
N ALA A 178 -4.20 4.90 -7.15
CA ALA A 178 -4.04 4.22 -8.42
C ALA A 178 -2.57 3.81 -8.58
N LYS A 179 -2.34 2.59 -9.04
CA LYS A 179 -1.00 2.06 -9.36
C LYS A 179 -0.93 1.59 -10.80
N CYS A 180 0.24 1.77 -11.39
CA CYS A 180 0.68 1.01 -12.53
C CYS A 180 1.70 -0.02 -12.04
N LEU A 181 1.30 -1.28 -12.00
CA LEU A 181 2.08 -2.40 -11.50
C LEU A 181 2.97 -2.94 -12.61
N ALA A 182 4.24 -3.18 -12.34
CA ALA A 182 5.20 -3.81 -13.24
C ALA A 182 5.21 -3.24 -14.69
N PRO A 183 5.27 -1.92 -14.90
CA PRO A 183 5.06 -1.29 -16.22
C PRO A 183 6.10 -1.66 -17.27
N ILE A 184 7.17 -2.33 -16.89
CA ILE A 184 8.27 -2.76 -17.77
C ILE A 184 8.16 -4.22 -18.21
N TYR A 185 7.18 -4.97 -17.69
CA TYR A 185 7.00 -6.38 -18.00
C TYR A 185 5.76 -6.62 -18.84
N SER A 186 5.83 -7.61 -19.78
CA SER A 186 4.68 -8.02 -20.57
C SER A 186 3.59 -8.63 -19.68
N ASN A 187 2.33 -8.39 -20.02
CA ASN A 187 1.16 -8.99 -19.38
C ASN A 187 0.40 -9.94 -20.33
N GLU A 188 0.99 -10.32 -21.47
CA GLU A 188 0.33 -11.16 -22.49
C GLU A 188 0.19 -12.62 -22.08
N ASP A 189 1.15 -13.16 -21.32
CA ASP A 189 1.19 -14.57 -20.92
C ASP A 189 0.54 -14.85 -19.56
N ILE A 190 -0.24 -13.91 -19.05
CA ILE A 190 -0.91 -14.05 -17.75
C ILE A 190 -2.35 -14.54 -17.97
N VAL A 191 -2.76 -15.55 -17.20
CA VAL A 191 -4.12 -16.15 -17.26
C VAL A 191 -5.24 -15.12 -17.06
N VAL A 192 -4.97 -14.06 -16.30
CA VAL A 192 -5.93 -12.97 -16.02
C VAL A 192 -5.63 -11.79 -16.94
N ASN A 193 -6.63 -11.31 -17.67
CA ASN A 193 -6.49 -10.12 -18.51
C ASN A 193 -6.53 -8.85 -17.63
N TYR A 194 -5.40 -8.17 -17.56
CA TYR A 194 -5.23 -6.91 -16.84
C TYR A 194 -5.24 -5.70 -17.79
N PRO A 195 -6.11 -4.69 -17.58
CA PRO A 195 -5.96 -3.41 -18.27
C PRO A 195 -4.62 -2.77 -17.91
N SER A 196 -3.96 -2.17 -18.88
CA SER A 196 -2.71 -1.45 -18.71
C SER A 196 -2.78 -0.03 -19.27
N ALA A 197 -1.96 0.86 -18.72
CA ALA A 197 -1.74 2.19 -19.27
C ALA A 197 -0.65 2.21 -20.37
N PHE A 198 0.12 1.12 -20.50
CA PHE A 198 1.27 1.00 -21.41
C PHE A 198 1.09 -0.17 -22.41
N GLY A 199 -0.09 -0.28 -23.02
CA GLY A 199 -0.39 -1.34 -23.98
C GLY A 199 -0.38 -2.72 -23.31
N ASN A 200 0.54 -3.60 -23.73
CA ASN A 200 0.67 -4.98 -23.24
C ASN A 200 1.67 -5.11 -22.07
N GLN A 201 1.98 -4.01 -21.37
CA GLN A 201 2.94 -4.01 -20.27
C GLN A 201 2.27 -3.60 -18.95
N GLY A 202 2.54 -4.36 -17.90
CA GLY A 202 2.06 -4.09 -16.54
C GLY A 202 0.56 -4.25 -16.36
N ALA A 203 0.06 -3.80 -15.23
CA ALA A 203 -1.34 -3.81 -14.87
C ALA A 203 -1.74 -2.54 -14.12
N LEU A 204 -2.96 -2.06 -14.33
CA LEU A 204 -3.54 -1.02 -13.48
C LEU A 204 -4.06 -1.64 -12.19
N GLY A 205 -3.93 -0.91 -11.10
CA GLY A 205 -4.48 -1.27 -9.79
C GLY A 205 -5.18 -0.09 -9.15
N ALA A 206 -6.24 -0.38 -8.39
CA ALA A 206 -6.98 0.59 -7.61
C ALA A 206 -7.08 0.11 -6.15
N TYR A 207 -6.77 1.00 -5.22
CA TYR A 207 -6.70 0.69 -3.80
C TYR A 207 -7.39 1.76 -2.99
N PHE A 208 -8.06 1.33 -1.95
CA PHE A 208 -8.70 2.19 -0.97
C PHE A 208 -8.24 1.78 0.43
N SER A 209 -7.93 2.76 1.27
CA SER A 209 -7.53 2.52 2.65
C SER A 209 -8.27 3.45 3.60
N ILE A 210 -8.64 2.91 4.74
CA ILE A 210 -9.14 3.68 5.87
C ILE A 210 -8.26 3.37 7.06
N TYR A 211 -7.78 4.39 7.76
CA TYR A 211 -7.18 4.18 9.06
C TYR A 211 -7.72 5.15 10.10
N TYR A 212 -7.85 4.64 11.31
CA TYR A 212 -8.33 5.36 12.48
C TYR A 212 -7.19 5.53 13.49
N LYS A 213 -6.86 6.78 13.78
CA LYS A 213 -5.85 7.15 14.76
C LYS A 213 -6.45 7.03 16.16
N LEU A 214 -5.96 6.07 16.93
CA LEU A 214 -6.30 5.89 18.33
C LEU A 214 -5.66 7.03 19.17
N LYS A 215 -6.26 7.31 20.31
CA LYS A 215 -5.72 8.28 21.25
C LYS A 215 -4.60 7.67 22.08
#